data_275f60e590a12098395dce6c1821f38b
#
_entry.id   275f60e590a12098395dce6c1821f38b
#
_cell.length_a   1.000
_cell.length_b   1.000
_cell.length_c   1.000
_cell.angle_alpha   90.00
_cell.angle_beta   90.00
_cell.angle_gamma   90.00
#
_symmetry.space_group_name_H-M   'P 1'
#
loop_
_entity.id
_entity.type
_entity.pdbx_description
1 polymer ?
#
loop_
_entity_poly.entity_id
_entity_poly.type
_entity_poly.pdbx_seq_one_letter_code
_entity_poly.pdbx_strand_id
1 'polypeptide(L)'
;ASVNLKTDGLKKNPYFTTSNSMGSFATLKNNIEFGTGLINNKFAFDGRVSKISSDGYIDRATSDLKSLYLQGAYFGKKSVIKVLMFKGNERTYQAWYGVPLNYLDSNRTFNPYTYKNEVDNYGQTHYQLHYSKQLSTETTVNIAAHFTHGEGYYEQEKIGEDFADYGLENIILSD
;
A
#
# COMPACT_ATOMS: atom_id res chain seq x y z
N ALA A 1 14.40 17.02 -1.11
CA ALA A 1 12.98 17.06 -0.70
C ALA A 1 12.75 16.02 0.39
N SER A 2 11.90 16.30 1.36
CA SER A 2 11.49 15.37 2.42
C SER A 2 9.97 15.29 2.48
N VAL A 3 9.44 14.09 2.74
CA VAL A 3 8.00 13.86 2.96
C VAL A 3 7.81 13.44 4.40
N ASN A 4 6.93 14.13 5.13
CA ASN A 4 6.56 13.78 6.49
C ASN A 4 5.12 13.27 6.50
N LEU A 5 4.93 12.00 6.86
CA LEU A 5 3.63 11.37 6.99
C LEU A 5 3.29 11.22 8.47
N LYS A 6 2.12 11.69 8.85
CA LYS A 6 1.62 11.58 10.22
C LYS A 6 0.29 10.83 10.20
N THR A 7 0.15 9.84 11.07
CA THR A 7 -1.12 9.14 11.27
C THR A 7 -2.06 9.98 12.13
N ASP A 8 -3.37 9.85 11.88
CA ASP A 8 -4.38 10.46 12.72
C ASP A 8 -4.28 9.96 14.18
N GLY A 9 -4.63 10.84 15.11
CA GLY A 9 -4.72 10.48 16.53
C GLY A 9 -5.89 9.55 16.80
N LEU A 10 -5.77 8.72 17.85
CA LEU A 10 -6.86 7.91 18.36
C LEU A 10 -8.02 8.79 18.83
N LYS A 11 -9.25 8.43 18.43
CA LYS A 11 -10.47 9.18 18.80
C LYS A 11 -10.95 8.78 20.18
N LYS A 12 -11.57 9.73 20.91
CA LYS A 12 -12.12 9.47 22.26
C LYS A 12 -13.41 8.66 22.23
N ASN A 13 -14.24 8.88 21.20
CA ASN A 13 -15.52 8.22 21.04
C ASN A 13 -15.42 7.05 20.06
N PRO A 14 -16.19 5.97 20.25
CA PRO A 14 -16.24 4.88 19.29
C PRO A 14 -16.85 5.41 17.97
N TYR A 15 -16.40 4.83 16.85
CA TYR A 15 -16.91 5.19 15.54
C TYR A 15 -16.78 4.03 14.56
N PHE A 16 -17.62 4.08 13.58
CA PHE A 16 -17.59 3.23 12.41
C PHE A 16 -17.94 4.09 11.18
N THR A 17 -17.11 4.03 10.16
CA THR A 17 -17.31 4.81 8.93
C THR A 17 -17.07 3.93 7.73
N THR A 18 -17.93 4.02 6.74
CA THR A 18 -17.69 3.41 5.43
C THR A 18 -17.74 4.52 4.37
N SER A 19 -16.83 4.42 3.41
CA SER A 19 -16.73 5.34 2.29
C SER A 19 -16.52 4.55 1.01
N ASN A 20 -17.44 4.72 0.06
CA ASN A 20 -17.39 4.02 -1.21
C ASN A 20 -17.48 5.05 -2.33
N SER A 21 -16.64 4.89 -3.34
CA SER A 21 -16.60 5.78 -4.50
C SER A 21 -16.53 4.97 -5.78
N MET A 22 -17.16 5.48 -6.82
CA MET A 22 -17.12 4.94 -8.18
C MET A 22 -16.62 6.02 -9.13
N GLY A 23 -15.85 5.63 -10.12
CA GLY A 23 -15.30 6.54 -11.12
C GLY A 23 -15.19 5.91 -12.50
N SER A 24 -14.65 6.67 -13.45
CA SER A 24 -14.36 6.18 -14.80
C SER A 24 -13.44 4.97 -14.76
N PHE A 25 -13.44 4.19 -15.83
CA PHE A 25 -12.60 2.99 -16.01
C PHE A 25 -12.84 1.91 -14.93
N ALA A 26 -14.12 1.68 -14.59
CA ALA A 26 -14.55 0.77 -13.54
C ALA A 26 -13.82 1.01 -12.19
N THR A 27 -13.39 2.25 -11.93
CA THR A 27 -12.71 2.57 -10.69
C THR A 27 -13.67 2.44 -9.51
N LEU A 28 -13.31 1.58 -8.57
CA LEU A 28 -14.02 1.36 -7.32
C LEU A 28 -13.06 1.60 -6.16
N LYS A 29 -13.49 2.40 -5.19
CA LYS A 29 -12.76 2.61 -3.94
C LYS A 29 -13.68 2.32 -2.78
N ASN A 30 -13.30 1.39 -1.93
CA ASN A 30 -14.01 1.01 -0.72
C ASN A 30 -13.11 1.20 0.48
N ASN A 31 -13.63 1.81 1.53
CA ASN A 31 -12.91 2.07 2.76
C ASN A 31 -13.84 1.83 3.96
N ILE A 32 -13.33 1.13 4.95
CA ILE A 32 -13.99 0.91 6.25
C ILE A 32 -13.01 1.36 7.32
N GLU A 33 -13.48 2.22 8.21
CA GLU A 33 -12.76 2.71 9.37
C GLU A 33 -13.56 2.45 10.63
N PHE A 34 -12.90 2.02 11.68
CA PHE A 34 -13.53 1.79 12.97
C PHE A 34 -12.60 2.14 14.12
N GLY A 35 -13.18 2.46 15.24
CA GLY A 35 -12.44 2.69 16.47
C GLY A 35 -13.29 2.43 17.70
N THR A 36 -12.65 1.95 18.74
CA THR A 36 -13.32 1.63 20.02
C THR A 36 -13.60 2.87 20.87
N GLY A 37 -12.99 4.01 20.51
CA GLY A 37 -12.87 5.11 21.44
C GLY A 37 -12.00 4.74 22.66
N LEU A 38 -12.05 5.56 23.68
CA LEU A 38 -11.24 5.37 24.89
C LEU A 38 -11.96 4.45 25.89
N ILE A 39 -11.45 3.23 26.04
CA ILE A 39 -11.98 2.22 26.96
C ILE A 39 -11.34 2.40 28.33
N ASN A 40 -12.17 2.54 29.38
CA ASN A 40 -11.73 2.69 30.77
C ASN A 40 -10.66 3.78 30.98
N ASN A 41 -10.69 4.83 30.16
CA ASN A 41 -9.68 5.90 30.15
C ASN A 41 -8.23 5.42 29.97
N LYS A 42 -8.03 4.21 29.42
CA LYS A 42 -6.70 3.58 29.33
C LYS A 42 -6.36 3.00 27.98
N PHE A 43 -7.32 2.49 27.23
CA PHE A 43 -7.05 1.79 25.99
C PHE A 43 -7.86 2.40 24.84
N ALA A 44 -7.29 2.47 23.67
CA ALA A 44 -8.00 2.78 22.45
C ALA A 44 -7.43 1.97 21.29
N PHE A 45 -8.31 1.55 20.37
CA PHE A 45 -7.96 0.79 19.17
C PHE A 45 -8.69 1.38 17.97
N ASP A 46 -7.97 1.58 16.87
CA ASP A 46 -8.52 2.00 15.59
C ASP A 46 -8.04 1.07 14.49
N GLY A 47 -8.84 0.93 13.45
CA GLY A 47 -8.50 0.18 12.27
C GLY A 47 -9.10 0.76 11.01
N ARG A 48 -8.44 0.50 9.88
CA ARG A 48 -8.92 0.82 8.54
C ARG A 48 -8.56 -0.28 7.57
N VAL A 49 -9.54 -0.66 6.74
CA VAL A 49 -9.35 -1.56 5.59
C VAL A 49 -9.78 -0.81 4.34
N SER A 50 -8.96 -0.85 3.32
CA SER A 50 -9.25 -0.18 2.06
C SER A 50 -8.96 -1.08 0.87
N LYS A 51 -9.78 -0.96 -0.18
CA LYS A 51 -9.55 -1.57 -1.48
C LYS A 51 -9.81 -0.53 -2.57
N ILE A 52 -8.91 -0.50 -3.56
CA ILE A 52 -9.08 0.28 -4.79
C ILE A 52 -8.85 -0.68 -5.95
N SER A 53 -9.75 -0.66 -6.93
CA SER A 53 -9.58 -1.36 -8.21
C SER A 53 -9.94 -0.42 -9.35
N SER A 54 -9.26 -0.56 -10.48
CA SER A 54 -9.52 0.21 -11.70
C SER A 54 -9.03 -0.58 -12.92
N ASP A 55 -9.72 -0.41 -14.05
CA ASP A 55 -9.23 -0.91 -15.33
C ASP A 55 -8.19 0.02 -15.96
N GLY A 56 -8.07 1.27 -15.45
CA GLY A 56 -7.16 2.29 -15.95
C GLY A 56 -7.61 2.93 -17.24
N TYR A 57 -7.03 4.09 -17.59
CA TYR A 57 -7.28 4.78 -18.86
C TYR A 57 -6.50 4.13 -20.02
N ILE A 58 -5.26 3.74 -19.77
CA ILE A 58 -4.40 3.08 -20.76
C ILE A 58 -4.82 1.62 -20.88
N ASP A 59 -4.77 1.07 -22.08
CA ASP A 59 -5.16 -0.30 -22.37
C ASP A 59 -4.47 -1.29 -21.40
N ARG A 60 -5.25 -2.14 -20.76
CA ARG A 60 -4.79 -3.15 -19.77
C ARG A 60 -4.18 -2.60 -18.48
N ALA A 61 -4.06 -1.29 -18.28
CA ALA A 61 -3.44 -0.66 -17.10
C ALA A 61 -4.28 -0.83 -15.82
N THR A 62 -4.61 -2.08 -15.50
CA THR A 62 -5.41 -2.42 -14.32
C THR A 62 -4.65 -2.19 -13.03
N SER A 63 -5.37 -1.84 -11.97
CA SER A 63 -4.84 -1.69 -10.60
C SER A 63 -5.72 -2.43 -9.60
N ASP A 64 -5.12 -3.22 -8.70
CA ASP A 64 -5.76 -3.80 -7.51
C ASP A 64 -4.90 -3.48 -6.29
N LEU A 65 -5.37 -2.54 -5.49
CA LEU A 65 -4.66 -2.03 -4.31
C LEU A 65 -5.46 -2.39 -3.05
N LYS A 66 -4.78 -2.93 -2.06
CA LYS A 66 -5.37 -3.31 -0.76
C LYS A 66 -4.52 -2.74 0.36
N SER A 67 -5.17 -2.25 1.40
CA SER A 67 -4.44 -1.82 2.58
C SER A 67 -5.17 -2.14 3.87
N LEU A 68 -4.38 -2.40 4.90
CA LEU A 68 -4.82 -2.59 6.28
C LEU A 68 -4.01 -1.65 7.17
N TYR A 69 -4.68 -0.93 8.04
CA TYR A 69 -4.09 -0.14 9.10
C TYR A 69 -4.72 -0.52 10.44
N LEU A 70 -3.90 -0.78 11.43
CA LEU A 70 -4.32 -1.03 12.81
C LEU A 70 -3.45 -0.21 13.74
N GLN A 71 -4.06 0.38 14.75
CA GLN A 71 -3.33 0.98 15.85
C GLN A 71 -4.00 0.69 17.19
N GLY A 72 -3.19 0.62 18.21
CA GLY A 72 -3.64 0.50 19.60
C GLY A 72 -2.79 1.38 20.50
N ALA A 73 -3.38 1.90 21.57
CA ALA A 73 -2.62 2.59 22.58
C ALA A 73 -3.09 2.27 23.98
N TYR A 74 -2.14 2.33 24.90
CA TYR A 74 -2.34 2.32 26.34
C TYR A 74 -1.91 3.67 26.92
N PHE A 75 -2.81 4.28 27.67
CA PHE A 75 -2.62 5.55 28.38
C PHE A 75 -2.47 5.31 29.88
N GLY A 76 -1.26 5.38 30.36
CA GLY A 76 -0.95 5.37 31.79
C GLY A 76 -0.99 6.78 32.41
N LYS A 77 -0.80 6.90 33.71
CA LYS A 77 -0.81 8.22 34.41
C LYS A 77 0.23 9.21 33.87
N LYS A 78 1.41 8.71 33.52
CA LYS A 78 2.54 9.52 33.00
C LYS A 78 3.22 8.85 31.80
N SER A 79 2.55 7.92 31.14
CA SER A 79 3.14 7.19 30.02
C SER A 79 2.10 6.86 28.96
N VAL A 80 2.53 6.79 27.71
CA VAL A 80 1.75 6.30 26.58
C VAL A 80 2.57 5.24 25.85
N ILE A 81 1.94 4.11 25.55
CA ILE A 81 2.46 3.12 24.62
C ILE A 81 1.53 3.10 23.42
N LYS A 82 2.06 3.23 22.21
CA LYS A 82 1.29 3.14 20.97
C LYS A 82 1.95 2.11 20.04
N VAL A 83 1.15 1.20 19.52
CA VAL A 83 1.56 0.20 18.54
C VAL A 83 0.79 0.46 17.24
N LEU A 84 1.48 0.41 16.12
CA LEU A 84 0.90 0.56 14.80
C LEU A 84 1.35 -0.59 13.92
N MET A 85 0.44 -1.03 13.06
CA MET A 85 0.71 -1.91 11.93
C MET A 85 0.01 -1.33 10.71
N PHE A 86 0.71 -1.25 9.60
CA PHE A 86 0.07 -0.99 8.32
C PHE A 86 0.68 -1.86 7.23
N LYS A 87 -0.18 -2.39 6.38
CA LYS A 87 0.16 -3.27 5.27
C LYS A 87 -0.49 -2.74 4.00
N GLY A 88 0.29 -2.66 2.94
CA GLY A 88 -0.17 -2.41 1.59
C GLY A 88 0.18 -3.58 0.69
N ASN A 89 -0.72 -3.91 -0.22
CA ASN A 89 -0.46 -4.81 -1.34
C ASN A 89 -0.97 -4.14 -2.61
N GLU A 90 -0.17 -4.21 -3.66
CA GLU A 90 -0.54 -3.75 -4.99
C GLU A 90 -0.28 -4.81 -6.02
N ARG A 91 -1.13 -4.85 -7.02
CA ARG A 91 -0.90 -5.53 -8.29
C ARG A 91 -1.36 -4.59 -9.40
N THR A 92 -0.42 -4.13 -10.19
CA THR A 92 -0.67 -3.19 -11.28
C THR A 92 -0.13 -3.75 -12.58
N TYR A 93 -0.90 -3.61 -13.66
CA TYR A 93 -0.42 -3.93 -14.99
C TYR A 93 0.45 -2.79 -15.49
N GLN A 94 1.57 -3.11 -16.14
CA GLN A 94 2.55 -2.13 -16.54
C GLN A 94 2.07 -1.28 -17.73
N ALA A 95 2.22 0.03 -17.59
CA ALA A 95 1.96 1.02 -18.62
C ALA A 95 3.05 2.11 -18.56
N TRP A 96 4.31 1.71 -18.47
CA TRP A 96 5.43 2.58 -18.21
C TRP A 96 5.81 3.48 -19.39
N TYR A 97 5.52 3.04 -20.60
CA TYR A 97 5.73 3.86 -21.77
C TYR A 97 4.55 4.82 -22.01
N GLY A 98 4.86 6.07 -22.32
CA GLY A 98 3.83 6.98 -22.80
C GLY A 98 3.29 6.54 -24.17
N VAL A 99 2.10 7.03 -24.50
CA VAL A 99 1.53 6.82 -25.83
C VAL A 99 2.40 7.54 -26.86
N PRO A 100 2.94 6.86 -27.90
CA PRO A 100 3.72 7.50 -28.95
C PRO A 100 2.92 8.57 -29.69
N LEU A 101 3.58 9.65 -30.13
CA LEU A 101 2.93 10.81 -30.75
C LEU A 101 2.04 10.43 -31.94
N ASN A 102 2.48 9.47 -32.75
CA ASN A 102 1.72 8.99 -33.93
C ASN A 102 0.43 8.23 -33.58
N TYR A 103 0.24 7.82 -32.31
CA TYR A 103 -0.98 7.18 -31.81
C TYR A 103 -1.96 8.16 -31.15
N LEU A 104 -1.54 9.39 -30.83
CA LEU A 104 -2.39 10.32 -30.05
C LEU A 104 -3.70 10.68 -30.75
N ASP A 105 -3.74 10.69 -32.08
CA ASP A 105 -4.95 10.99 -32.85
C ASP A 105 -5.81 9.75 -33.14
N SER A 106 -5.22 8.56 -33.10
CA SER A 106 -5.89 7.31 -33.49
C SER A 106 -6.20 6.39 -32.30
N ASN A 107 -5.28 6.29 -31.33
CA ASN A 107 -5.44 5.43 -30.17
C ASN A 107 -4.71 6.00 -28.93
N ARG A 108 -5.39 6.85 -28.20
CA ARG A 108 -4.84 7.52 -26.99
C ARG A 108 -4.65 6.59 -25.80
N THR A 109 -5.21 5.40 -25.86
CA THR A 109 -5.11 4.39 -24.78
C THR A 109 -4.05 3.34 -25.05
N PHE A 110 -3.33 3.44 -26.17
CA PHE A 110 -2.35 2.46 -26.61
C PHE A 110 -1.34 2.12 -25.51
N ASN A 111 -1.19 0.81 -25.28
CA ASN A 111 -0.16 0.25 -24.43
C ASN A 111 0.64 -0.77 -25.24
N PRO A 112 1.97 -0.62 -25.40
CA PRO A 112 2.79 -1.58 -26.13
C PRO A 112 2.87 -2.95 -25.45
N TYR A 113 2.66 -3.01 -24.13
CA TYR A 113 2.65 -4.27 -23.41
C TYR A 113 1.38 -5.06 -23.69
N THR A 114 1.54 -6.30 -24.13
CA THR A 114 0.43 -7.21 -24.46
C THR A 114 0.45 -8.51 -23.68
N TYR A 115 1.57 -8.83 -23.04
CA TYR A 115 1.71 -10.02 -22.22
C TYR A 115 0.77 -9.97 -21.03
N LYS A 116 0.04 -11.04 -20.78
CA LYS A 116 -1.02 -11.08 -19.75
C LYS A 116 -0.51 -10.78 -18.34
N ASN A 117 0.72 -11.19 -18.04
CA ASN A 117 1.32 -11.03 -16.72
C ASN A 117 2.36 -9.89 -16.68
N GLU A 118 2.29 -8.92 -17.56
CA GLU A 118 3.12 -7.71 -17.50
C GLU A 118 2.73 -6.88 -16.28
N VAL A 119 3.09 -7.35 -15.10
CA VAL A 119 2.62 -6.80 -13.81
C VAL A 119 3.76 -6.45 -12.88
N ASP A 120 3.49 -5.46 -12.06
CA ASP A 120 4.19 -5.19 -10.81
C ASP A 120 3.31 -5.69 -9.66
N ASN A 121 3.88 -6.50 -8.78
CA ASN A 121 3.20 -7.06 -7.63
C ASN A 121 4.07 -6.84 -6.40
N TYR A 122 3.63 -5.95 -5.51
CA TYR A 122 4.41 -5.55 -4.34
C TYR A 122 3.57 -5.56 -3.08
N GLY A 123 4.16 -6.04 -2.00
CA GLY A 123 3.58 -6.01 -0.67
C GLY A 123 4.55 -5.46 0.36
N GLN A 124 4.06 -4.58 1.23
CA GLN A 124 4.87 -4.04 2.32
C GLN A 124 4.08 -3.99 3.62
N THR A 125 4.74 -4.39 4.71
CA THR A 125 4.18 -4.32 6.06
C THR A 125 5.14 -3.55 6.97
N HIS A 126 4.57 -2.64 7.74
CA HIS A 126 5.28 -1.85 8.73
C HIS A 126 4.72 -2.12 10.12
N TYR A 127 5.61 -2.26 11.09
CA TYR A 127 5.29 -2.33 12.50
C TYR A 127 6.02 -1.21 13.23
N GLN A 128 5.31 -0.49 14.09
CA GLN A 128 5.90 0.58 14.87
C GLN A 128 5.46 0.48 16.33
N LEU A 129 6.40 0.73 17.23
CA LEU A 129 6.18 0.89 18.65
C LEU A 129 6.66 2.26 19.08
N HIS A 130 5.79 3.00 19.76
CA HIS A 130 6.13 4.30 20.35
C HIS A 130 5.87 4.21 21.85
N TYR A 131 6.83 4.61 22.63
CA TYR A 131 6.73 4.77 24.09
C TYR A 131 7.11 6.18 24.47
N SER A 132 6.23 6.84 25.22
CA SER A 132 6.46 8.17 25.78
C SER A 132 6.24 8.10 27.28
N LYS A 133 7.18 8.67 28.05
CA LYS A 133 7.07 8.75 29.50
C LYS A 133 7.52 10.11 30.01
N GLN A 134 6.65 10.76 30.76
CA GLN A 134 6.98 11.94 31.52
C GLN A 134 7.69 11.53 32.84
N LEU A 135 8.96 11.90 32.97
CA LEU A 135 9.78 11.62 34.15
C LEU A 135 9.59 12.69 35.22
N SER A 136 9.54 13.97 34.80
CA SER A 136 9.30 15.13 35.64
C SER A 136 8.34 16.09 34.95
N THR A 137 8.11 17.29 35.53
CA THR A 137 7.33 18.35 34.91
C THR A 137 8.01 18.93 33.65
N GLU A 138 9.32 18.80 33.56
CA GLU A 138 10.14 19.39 32.49
C GLU A 138 10.77 18.33 31.56
N THR A 139 10.72 17.05 31.92
CA THR A 139 11.43 15.99 31.19
C THR A 139 10.48 14.91 30.72
N THR A 140 10.49 14.67 29.41
CA THR A 140 9.79 13.57 28.77
C THR A 140 10.76 12.74 27.91
N VAL A 141 10.72 11.43 28.06
CA VAL A 141 11.48 10.47 27.25
C VAL A 141 10.54 9.87 26.21
N ASN A 142 10.98 9.87 24.95
CA ASN A 142 10.29 9.23 23.84
C ASN A 142 11.22 8.19 23.21
N ILE A 143 10.72 6.98 23.04
CA ILE A 143 11.41 5.88 22.38
C ILE A 143 10.50 5.40 21.25
N ALA A 144 11.08 5.20 20.07
CA ALA A 144 10.38 4.62 18.94
C ALA A 144 11.22 3.49 18.33
N ALA A 145 10.54 2.42 17.94
CA ALA A 145 11.10 1.33 17.16
C ALA A 145 10.21 1.08 15.95
N HIS A 146 10.82 0.67 14.83
CA HIS A 146 10.06 0.24 13.67
C HIS A 146 10.73 -0.97 13.01
N PHE A 147 9.91 -1.77 12.35
CA PHE A 147 10.33 -2.86 11.50
C PHE A 147 9.51 -2.81 10.22
N THR A 148 10.18 -2.96 9.09
CA THR A 148 9.53 -2.98 7.76
C THR A 148 9.94 -4.26 7.05
N HIS A 149 8.95 -4.95 6.49
CA HIS A 149 9.16 -6.07 5.58
C HIS A 149 8.45 -5.76 4.26
N GLY A 150 9.16 -5.90 3.16
CA GLY A 150 8.62 -5.72 1.82
C GLY A 150 9.07 -6.86 0.92
N GLU A 151 8.18 -7.32 0.06
CA GLU A 151 8.45 -8.33 -0.95
C GLU A 151 7.65 -8.02 -2.21
N GLY A 152 8.17 -8.42 -3.34
CA GLY A 152 7.47 -8.22 -4.59
C GLY A 152 8.29 -8.65 -5.79
N TYR A 153 7.64 -8.60 -6.92
CA TYR A 153 8.26 -8.87 -8.22
C TYR A 153 7.55 -8.04 -9.29
N TYR A 154 8.25 -7.77 -10.36
CA TYR A 154 7.63 -7.41 -11.62
C TYR A 154 7.89 -8.54 -12.63
N GLU A 155 6.94 -8.76 -13.52
CA GLU A 155 7.05 -9.75 -14.58
C GLU A 155 6.95 -9.04 -15.92
N GLN A 156 7.86 -9.34 -16.82
CA GLN A 156 7.92 -8.74 -18.14
C GLN A 156 8.30 -9.79 -19.17
N GLU A 157 7.55 -9.84 -20.28
CA GLU A 157 7.90 -10.67 -21.42
C GLU A 157 9.11 -10.11 -22.15
N LYS A 158 10.07 -10.98 -22.47
CA LYS A 158 11.29 -10.66 -23.22
C LYS A 158 11.24 -11.29 -24.59
N ILE A 159 10.56 -10.63 -25.53
CA ILE A 159 10.37 -11.13 -26.90
C ILE A 159 11.71 -11.02 -27.66
N GLY A 160 12.16 -12.17 -28.22
CA GLY A 160 13.35 -12.25 -29.03
C GLY A 160 14.67 -12.25 -28.26
N GLU A 161 14.61 -12.41 -26.94
CA GLU A 161 15.80 -12.64 -26.11
C GLU A 161 15.96 -14.15 -25.85
N ASP A 162 17.20 -14.63 -25.85
CA ASP A 162 17.55 -16.04 -25.55
C ASP A 162 17.96 -16.21 -24.09
N PHE A 163 17.85 -17.45 -23.56
CA PHE A 163 18.34 -17.75 -22.21
C PHE A 163 19.82 -17.43 -22.03
N ALA A 164 20.60 -17.53 -23.10
CA ALA A 164 22.03 -17.19 -23.11
C ALA A 164 22.28 -15.70 -22.80
N ASP A 165 21.35 -14.79 -23.14
CA ASP A 165 21.44 -13.36 -22.82
C ASP A 165 21.41 -13.11 -21.30
N TYR A 166 20.90 -14.06 -20.53
CA TYR A 166 20.82 -14.05 -19.07
C TYR A 166 21.82 -14.99 -18.40
N GLY A 167 22.77 -15.55 -19.17
CA GLY A 167 23.77 -16.48 -18.65
C GLY A 167 23.20 -17.87 -18.28
N LEU A 168 22.05 -18.23 -18.84
CA LEU A 168 21.40 -19.52 -18.65
C LEU A 168 21.64 -20.42 -19.90
N GLU A 169 21.65 -21.73 -19.70
CA GLU A 169 21.71 -22.68 -20.82
C GLU A 169 20.35 -22.78 -21.52
N ASN A 170 20.37 -22.90 -22.84
CA ASN A 170 19.13 -23.09 -23.61
C ASN A 170 18.51 -24.45 -23.29
N ILE A 171 17.20 -24.47 -23.06
CA ILE A 171 16.45 -25.70 -22.87
C ILE A 171 16.22 -26.33 -24.24
N ILE A 172 16.84 -27.51 -24.49
CA ILE A 172 16.56 -28.31 -25.67
C ILE A 172 15.36 -29.19 -25.34
N LEU A 173 14.20 -28.87 -25.92
CA LEU A 173 13.05 -29.76 -25.86
C LEU A 173 13.32 -30.93 -26.84
N SER A 174 13.47 -32.15 -26.32
CA SER A 174 13.48 -33.38 -27.16
C SER A 174 12.05 -33.66 -27.56
N ASP A 175 11.81 -33.78 -28.85
CA ASP A 175 10.55 -34.27 -29.42
C ASP A 175 10.26 -35.71 -28.97
#